data_a12cd801aa45a33034964ea1e9cfe29f
#
_entry.id   a12cd801aa45a33034964ea1e9cfe29f
#
_cell.length_a   1.000
_cell.length_b   1.000
_cell.length_c   1.000
_cell.angle_alpha   90.00
_cell.angle_beta   90.00
_cell.angle_gamma   90.00
#
_symmetry.space_group_name_H-M   'P 1'
#
loop_
_entity.id
_entity.type
_entity.pdbx_description
1 polymer ?
#
loop_
_entity_poly.entity_id
_entity_poly.type
_entity_poly.pdbx_seq_one_letter_code
_entity_poly.pdbx_strand_id
1 'polypeptide(L)'
;VRHALPLAASLLAAVVLAPVAGAVAADVTVENPWARETSATAKAGAAFMDITSTGAADRLVAASSDVSETVELHTHIEEGGVFKMRPVDAIDVPAGGTAPLQPGGDHVMFIGLKAPLKAGTTFPLTLTFENAGDITVDVTVMDMAATGLGDQGMMGHGTMGHGDAKAPMKQH
;
A
#
# COMPACT_ATOMS: atom_id res chain seq x y z
N VAL A 1 -36.23 70.02 -42.10
CA VAL A 1 -35.54 69.52 -40.90
C VAL A 1 -35.92 68.05 -40.70
N ARG A 2 -35.00 67.14 -41.02
CA ARG A 2 -35.19 65.66 -40.90
C ARG A 2 -34.36 65.17 -39.74
N HIS A 3 -34.99 64.69 -38.71
CA HIS A 3 -34.35 64.07 -37.56
C HIS A 3 -34.16 62.56 -37.84
N ALA A 4 -32.92 62.11 -37.88
CA ALA A 4 -32.57 60.71 -37.96
C ALA A 4 -32.38 60.18 -36.54
N LEU A 5 -33.14 59.10 -36.14
CA LEU A 5 -32.92 58.33 -34.92
C LEU A 5 -31.82 57.26 -35.17
N PRO A 6 -30.89 57.09 -34.22
CA PRO A 6 -29.97 55.96 -34.30
C PRO A 6 -30.63 54.69 -33.74
N LEU A 7 -30.57 53.58 -34.51
CA LEU A 7 -30.88 52.23 -34.01
C LEU A 7 -29.75 51.76 -33.08
N ALA A 8 -30.08 51.51 -31.83
CA ALA A 8 -29.20 50.82 -30.88
C ALA A 8 -29.33 49.30 -31.08
N ALA A 9 -28.28 48.66 -31.60
CA ALA A 9 -28.19 47.23 -31.72
C ALA A 9 -27.71 46.64 -30.38
N SER A 10 -28.61 45.99 -29.61
CA SER A 10 -28.28 45.24 -28.39
C SER A 10 -27.69 43.87 -28.76
N LEU A 11 -26.40 43.69 -28.52
CA LEU A 11 -25.76 42.36 -28.58
C LEU A 11 -26.14 41.62 -27.27
N LEU A 12 -26.97 40.59 -27.38
CA LEU A 12 -27.13 39.61 -26.32
C LEU A 12 -25.92 38.62 -26.37
N ALA A 13 -25.02 38.74 -25.41
CA ALA A 13 -23.99 37.75 -25.21
C ALA A 13 -24.61 36.52 -24.44
N ALA A 14 -24.76 35.42 -25.17
CA ALA A 14 -25.16 34.14 -24.58
C ALA A 14 -23.94 33.54 -23.82
N VAL A 15 -24.00 33.57 -22.49
CA VAL A 15 -23.05 32.85 -21.65
C VAL A 15 -23.43 31.36 -21.67
N VAL A 16 -22.62 30.58 -22.37
CA VAL A 16 -22.73 29.10 -22.37
C VAL A 16 -22.07 28.62 -21.06
N LEU A 17 -22.87 28.25 -20.07
CA LEU A 17 -22.42 27.53 -18.90
C LEU A 17 -22.14 26.09 -19.33
N ALA A 18 -20.86 25.73 -19.52
CA ALA A 18 -20.45 24.34 -19.67
C ALA A 18 -20.63 23.62 -18.31
N PRO A 19 -21.23 22.42 -18.29
CA PRO A 19 -21.28 21.64 -17.05
C PRO A 19 -19.86 21.27 -16.66
N VAL A 20 -19.42 21.70 -15.48
CA VAL A 20 -18.23 21.18 -14.83
C VAL A 20 -18.61 19.77 -14.38
N ALA A 21 -18.18 18.76 -15.13
CA ALA A 21 -18.22 17.39 -14.65
C ALA A 21 -17.38 17.32 -13.38
N GLY A 22 -18.03 17.24 -12.22
CA GLY A 22 -17.33 17.02 -10.97
C GLY A 22 -16.56 15.70 -11.09
N ALA A 23 -15.23 15.77 -11.05
CA ALA A 23 -14.40 14.59 -10.87
C ALA A 23 -14.82 13.97 -9.52
N VAL A 24 -15.34 12.73 -9.57
CA VAL A 24 -15.57 11.94 -8.36
C VAL A 24 -14.17 11.65 -7.81
N ALA A 25 -13.82 12.26 -6.69
CA ALA A 25 -12.55 11.99 -6.02
C ALA A 25 -12.50 10.50 -5.66
N ALA A 26 -11.35 9.87 -5.88
CA ALA A 26 -11.13 8.53 -5.38
C ALA A 26 -10.96 8.64 -3.85
N ASP A 27 -11.91 8.09 -3.08
CA ASP A 27 -11.75 7.91 -1.65
C ASP A 27 -10.88 6.67 -1.42
N VAL A 28 -9.56 6.89 -1.37
CA VAL A 28 -8.58 5.83 -1.15
C VAL A 28 -8.24 5.75 0.34
N THR A 29 -8.31 4.54 0.90
CA THR A 29 -7.85 4.22 2.25
C THR A 29 -6.75 3.16 2.19
N VAL A 30 -5.79 3.27 3.09
CA VAL A 30 -4.69 2.32 3.24
C VAL A 30 -4.81 1.68 4.61
N GLU A 31 -4.97 0.36 4.63
CA GLU A 31 -5.20 -0.41 5.84
C GLU A 31 -4.07 -1.42 6.06
N ASN A 32 -3.83 -1.73 7.33
CA ASN A 32 -2.87 -2.75 7.76
C ASN A 32 -1.45 -2.59 7.17
N PRO A 33 -0.84 -1.38 7.14
CA PRO A 33 0.50 -1.22 6.61
C PRO A 33 1.53 -1.89 7.53
N TRP A 34 2.29 -2.84 6.98
CA TRP A 34 3.34 -3.55 7.70
C TRP A 34 4.54 -3.86 6.81
N ALA A 35 5.69 -4.05 7.42
CA ALA A 35 6.91 -4.48 6.76
C ALA A 35 7.51 -5.66 7.52
N ARG A 36 8.30 -6.47 6.83
CA ARG A 36 9.01 -7.57 7.47
C ARG A 36 10.35 -7.09 8.03
N GLU A 37 10.69 -7.56 9.23
CA GLU A 37 12.02 -7.37 9.81
C GLU A 37 13.11 -7.81 8.83
N THR A 38 14.25 -7.12 8.85
CA THR A 38 15.38 -7.45 8.00
C THR A 38 16.62 -7.79 8.80
N SER A 39 17.48 -8.66 8.25
CA SER A 39 18.78 -8.96 8.86
C SER A 39 19.66 -7.70 8.97
N ALA A 40 20.65 -7.75 9.85
CA ALA A 40 21.55 -6.63 10.11
C ALA A 40 22.34 -6.14 8.86
N THR A 41 22.50 -7.01 7.87
CA THR A 41 23.25 -6.72 6.64
C THR A 41 22.37 -6.56 5.40
N ALA A 42 21.05 -6.68 5.56
CA ALA A 42 20.10 -6.55 4.45
C ALA A 42 20.18 -5.14 3.84
N LYS A 43 20.18 -5.08 2.52
CA LYS A 43 20.14 -3.84 1.74
C LYS A 43 18.76 -3.59 1.13
N ALA A 44 17.84 -4.52 1.29
CA ALA A 44 16.48 -4.43 0.77
C ALA A 44 15.46 -4.90 1.80
N GLY A 45 14.25 -4.34 1.72
CA GLY A 45 13.08 -4.70 2.52
C GLY A 45 11.81 -4.52 1.71
N ALA A 46 10.69 -4.96 2.26
CA ALA A 46 9.39 -4.81 1.60
C ALA A 46 8.30 -4.41 2.60
N ALA A 47 7.33 -3.63 2.13
CA ALA A 47 6.12 -3.33 2.86
C ALA A 47 4.89 -3.82 2.10
N PHE A 48 3.87 -4.15 2.88
CA PHE A 48 2.61 -4.74 2.47
C PHE A 48 1.45 -4.00 3.11
N MET A 49 0.30 -3.97 2.47
CA MET A 49 -0.89 -3.26 2.94
C MET A 49 -2.10 -3.60 2.09
N ASP A 50 -3.28 -3.24 2.54
CA ASP A 50 -4.49 -3.27 1.74
C ASP A 50 -4.83 -1.84 1.30
N ILE A 51 -5.00 -1.62 -0.01
CA ILE A 51 -5.38 -0.32 -0.56
C ILE A 51 -6.79 -0.44 -1.13
N THR A 52 -7.74 0.30 -0.54
CA THR A 52 -9.15 0.23 -0.92
C THR A 52 -9.61 1.58 -1.47
N SER A 53 -10.29 1.56 -2.63
CA SER A 53 -11.05 2.70 -3.12
C SER A 53 -12.53 2.46 -2.93
N THR A 54 -13.22 3.36 -2.23
CA THR A 54 -14.67 3.33 -2.07
C THR A 54 -15.41 4.07 -3.20
N GLY A 55 -14.67 4.82 -4.02
CA GLY A 55 -15.17 5.63 -5.12
C GLY A 55 -14.70 5.13 -6.49
N ALA A 56 -14.13 6.05 -7.28
CA ALA A 56 -13.55 5.73 -8.58
C ALA A 56 -12.28 4.87 -8.45
N ALA A 57 -11.91 4.18 -9.54
CA ALA A 57 -10.62 3.51 -9.61
C ALA A 57 -9.47 4.53 -9.49
N ASP A 58 -8.36 4.11 -8.90
CA ASP A 58 -7.14 4.88 -8.80
C ASP A 58 -5.92 4.02 -9.12
N ARG A 59 -4.74 4.61 -9.09
CA ARG A 59 -3.46 3.92 -9.31
C ARG A 59 -2.43 4.44 -8.32
N LEU A 60 -1.77 3.53 -7.62
CA LEU A 60 -0.56 3.86 -6.87
C LEU A 60 0.59 3.97 -7.87
N VAL A 61 1.16 5.16 -8.02
CA VAL A 61 2.18 5.47 -9.05
C VAL A 61 3.57 5.70 -8.49
N ALA A 62 3.69 5.97 -7.18
CA ALA A 62 4.97 6.10 -6.51
C ALA A 62 4.86 5.85 -5.01
N ALA A 63 5.99 5.60 -4.38
CA ALA A 63 6.11 5.56 -2.92
C ALA A 63 7.45 6.17 -2.49
N SER A 64 7.52 6.74 -1.28
CA SER A 64 8.73 7.31 -0.72
C SER A 64 8.81 7.12 0.79
N SER A 65 10.04 6.92 1.31
CA SER A 65 10.32 6.81 2.74
C SER A 65 11.79 7.12 3.01
N ASP A 66 12.07 7.65 4.20
CA ASP A 66 13.44 7.97 4.61
C ASP A 66 14.28 6.74 5.03
N VAL A 67 13.68 5.55 5.13
CA VAL A 67 14.37 4.33 5.56
C VAL A 67 15.31 3.74 4.51
N SER A 68 15.17 4.14 3.23
CA SER A 68 15.97 3.62 2.11
C SER A 68 16.43 4.73 1.16
N GLU A 69 17.34 4.41 0.26
CA GLU A 69 17.79 5.32 -0.79
C GLU A 69 16.76 5.42 -1.92
N THR A 70 16.11 4.29 -2.24
CA THR A 70 15.11 4.17 -3.30
C THR A 70 13.92 3.36 -2.81
N VAL A 71 12.72 3.76 -3.23
CA VAL A 71 11.47 3.03 -3.01
C VAL A 71 10.84 2.77 -4.36
N GLU A 72 10.46 1.53 -4.65
CA GLU A 72 9.88 1.10 -5.92
C GLU A 72 8.62 0.27 -5.68
N LEU A 73 7.73 0.25 -6.67
CA LEU A 73 6.59 -0.65 -6.73
C LEU A 73 7.02 -1.92 -7.46
N HIS A 74 6.78 -3.07 -6.87
CA HIS A 74 7.15 -4.36 -7.45
C HIS A 74 5.97 -5.32 -7.48
N THR A 75 6.04 -6.26 -8.41
CA THR A 75 5.12 -7.40 -8.48
C THR A 75 5.90 -8.70 -8.64
N HIS A 76 5.25 -9.83 -8.36
CA HIS A 76 5.75 -11.15 -8.71
C HIS A 76 5.09 -11.64 -9.98
N ILE A 77 5.90 -12.03 -10.96
CA ILE A 77 5.46 -12.70 -12.18
C ILE A 77 6.01 -14.13 -12.21
N GLU A 78 5.26 -15.04 -12.81
CA GLU A 78 5.72 -16.40 -13.08
C GLU A 78 6.21 -16.50 -14.53
N GLU A 79 7.49 -16.84 -14.71
CA GLU A 79 8.09 -17.12 -16.01
C GLU A 79 8.72 -18.50 -16.00
N GLY A 80 8.14 -19.44 -16.77
CA GLY A 80 8.69 -20.79 -16.89
C GLY A 80 8.73 -21.60 -15.59
N GLY A 81 7.76 -21.41 -14.69
CA GLY A 81 7.70 -22.07 -13.38
C GLY A 81 8.58 -21.42 -12.31
N VAL A 82 9.16 -20.26 -12.60
CA VAL A 82 9.98 -19.48 -11.64
C VAL A 82 9.31 -18.16 -11.34
N PHE A 83 9.09 -17.87 -10.05
CA PHE A 83 8.62 -16.57 -9.61
C PHE A 83 9.76 -15.55 -9.62
N LYS A 84 9.55 -14.43 -10.29
CA LYS A 84 10.50 -13.32 -10.40
C LYS A 84 9.86 -12.03 -9.93
N MET A 85 10.58 -11.28 -9.09
CA MET A 85 10.22 -9.90 -8.77
C MET A 85 10.53 -8.98 -9.95
N ARG A 86 9.60 -8.07 -10.27
CA ARG A 86 9.76 -7.08 -11.32
C ARG A 86 9.25 -5.73 -10.83
N PRO A 87 9.97 -4.62 -11.11
CA PRO A 87 9.42 -3.29 -10.91
C PRO A 87 8.23 -3.06 -11.85
N VAL A 88 7.25 -2.30 -11.38
CA VAL A 88 6.08 -1.86 -12.12
C VAL A 88 5.92 -0.34 -11.98
N ASP A 89 5.39 0.30 -13.02
CA ASP A 89 5.18 1.76 -13.00
C ASP A 89 4.00 2.16 -12.12
N ALA A 90 3.05 1.26 -11.92
CA ALA A 90 1.89 1.50 -11.05
C ALA A 90 1.24 0.19 -10.61
N ILE A 91 0.44 0.28 -9.52
CA ILE A 91 -0.44 -0.76 -9.04
C ILE A 91 -1.87 -0.22 -9.12
N ASP A 92 -2.75 -0.94 -9.84
CA ASP A 92 -4.14 -0.53 -10.03
C ASP A 92 -4.97 -0.79 -8.78
N VAL A 93 -5.78 0.21 -8.38
CA VAL A 93 -6.75 0.10 -7.30
C VAL A 93 -8.15 0.14 -7.92
N PRO A 94 -8.92 -0.97 -7.90
CA PRO A 94 -10.21 -1.04 -8.57
C PRO A 94 -11.26 -0.14 -7.91
N ALA A 95 -12.20 0.40 -8.70
CA ALA A 95 -13.32 1.17 -8.20
C ALA A 95 -14.18 0.32 -7.24
N GLY A 96 -14.45 0.84 -6.04
CA GLY A 96 -15.21 0.13 -5.02
C GLY A 96 -14.59 -1.19 -4.58
N GLY A 97 -13.25 -1.34 -4.70
CA GLY A 97 -12.55 -2.58 -4.41
C GLY A 97 -11.20 -2.37 -3.74
N THR A 98 -10.50 -3.46 -3.47
CA THR A 98 -9.22 -3.50 -2.76
C THR A 98 -8.13 -4.07 -3.66
N ALA A 99 -6.96 -3.42 -3.66
CA ALA A 99 -5.69 -3.94 -4.17
C ALA A 99 -4.85 -4.42 -2.99
N PRO A 100 -4.72 -5.74 -2.76
CA PRO A 100 -3.91 -6.28 -1.69
C PRO A 100 -2.44 -6.31 -2.09
N LEU A 101 -1.58 -5.57 -1.38
CA LEU A 101 -0.14 -5.69 -1.47
C LEU A 101 0.31 -6.72 -0.42
N GLN A 102 0.82 -7.88 -0.89
CA GLN A 102 1.09 -9.02 -0.03
C GLN A 102 2.33 -9.81 -0.47
N PRO A 103 2.94 -10.59 0.43
CA PRO A 103 4.05 -11.47 0.05
C PRO A 103 3.66 -12.39 -1.11
N GLY A 104 4.48 -12.41 -2.16
CA GLY A 104 4.21 -13.18 -3.37
C GLY A 104 3.33 -12.49 -4.42
N GLY A 105 2.85 -11.28 -4.13
CA GLY A 105 2.09 -10.42 -5.04
C GLY A 105 2.73 -9.05 -5.18
N ASP A 106 1.90 -8.03 -5.35
CA ASP A 106 2.33 -6.64 -5.37
C ASP A 106 2.86 -6.20 -4.00
N HIS A 107 3.86 -5.32 -4.00
CA HIS A 107 4.46 -4.81 -2.78
C HIS A 107 5.27 -3.53 -3.02
N VAL A 108 5.54 -2.80 -1.94
CA VAL A 108 6.47 -1.67 -1.94
C VAL A 108 7.86 -2.20 -1.55
N MET A 109 8.85 -2.00 -2.42
CA MET A 109 10.23 -2.44 -2.24
C MET A 109 11.11 -1.30 -1.78
N PHE A 110 11.85 -1.49 -0.69
CA PHE A 110 12.91 -0.58 -0.22
C PHE A 110 14.25 -1.07 -0.71
N ILE A 111 15.03 -0.23 -1.37
CA ILE A 111 16.36 -0.54 -1.92
C ILE A 111 17.38 0.42 -1.30
N GLY A 112 18.51 -0.11 -0.87
CA GLY A 112 19.51 0.67 -0.17
C GLY A 112 19.07 1.08 1.23
N LEU A 113 18.58 0.11 2.04
CA LEU A 113 18.21 0.38 3.43
C LEU A 113 19.36 1.05 4.19
N LYS A 114 19.07 2.19 4.82
CA LYS A 114 20.02 2.97 5.62
C LYS A 114 20.32 2.32 6.97
N ALA A 115 19.36 1.57 7.49
CA ALA A 115 19.47 0.76 8.70
C ALA A 115 18.56 -0.47 8.59
N PRO A 116 18.82 -1.57 9.33
CA PRO A 116 17.92 -2.70 9.39
C PRO A 116 16.53 -2.31 9.91
N LEU A 117 15.48 -2.84 9.32
CA LEU A 117 14.13 -2.76 9.86
C LEU A 117 14.03 -3.72 11.04
N LYS A 118 13.64 -3.21 12.21
CA LYS A 118 13.56 -3.99 13.46
C LYS A 118 12.13 -4.20 13.88
N ALA A 119 11.76 -5.44 14.20
CA ALA A 119 10.43 -5.77 14.70
C ALA A 119 10.02 -4.88 15.88
N GLY A 120 8.76 -4.48 15.91
CA GLY A 120 8.18 -3.58 16.93
C GLY A 120 8.45 -2.09 16.70
N THR A 121 9.18 -1.70 15.65
CA THR A 121 9.34 -0.29 15.28
C THR A 121 8.33 0.12 14.21
N THR A 122 8.13 1.44 14.04
CA THR A 122 7.32 2.02 12.95
C THR A 122 8.13 3.04 12.18
N PHE A 123 7.75 3.26 10.91
CA PHE A 123 8.31 4.31 10.07
C PHE A 123 7.27 4.85 9.10
N PRO A 124 7.36 6.14 8.69
CA PRO A 124 6.44 6.72 7.74
C PRO A 124 6.75 6.26 6.30
N LEU A 125 5.70 5.97 5.56
CA LEU A 125 5.69 5.67 4.14
C LEU A 125 4.67 6.57 3.45
N THR A 126 5.10 7.37 2.49
CA THR A 126 4.21 8.17 1.66
C THR A 126 3.95 7.43 0.35
N LEU A 127 2.68 7.25 0.05
CA LEU A 127 2.16 6.62 -1.16
C LEU A 127 1.56 7.71 -2.04
N THR A 128 1.96 7.80 -3.30
CA THR A 128 1.45 8.77 -4.28
C THR A 128 0.47 8.10 -5.22
N PHE A 129 -0.77 8.53 -5.21
CA PHE A 129 -1.84 8.06 -6.08
C PHE A 129 -2.08 9.05 -7.22
N GLU A 130 -2.54 8.53 -8.36
CA GLU A 130 -2.79 9.33 -9.57
C GLU A 130 -3.91 10.37 -9.34
N ASN A 131 -4.98 10.01 -8.64
CA ASN A 131 -6.13 10.88 -8.39
C ASN A 131 -6.24 11.31 -6.92
N ALA A 132 -6.05 10.41 -5.95
CA ALA A 132 -6.16 10.74 -4.52
C ALA A 132 -4.95 11.56 -3.99
N GLY A 133 -3.83 11.63 -4.72
CA GLY A 133 -2.62 12.34 -4.30
C GLY A 133 -1.81 11.56 -3.25
N ASP A 134 -1.13 12.29 -2.36
CA ASP A 134 -0.22 11.69 -1.38
C ASP A 134 -0.96 11.27 -0.10
N ILE A 135 -0.75 10.02 0.30
CA ILE A 135 -1.24 9.47 1.57
C ILE A 135 -0.05 8.93 2.34
N THR A 136 0.19 9.46 3.55
CA THR A 136 1.27 8.97 4.43
C THR A 136 0.68 8.05 5.50
N VAL A 137 1.30 6.89 5.68
CA VAL A 137 0.92 5.87 6.67
C VAL A 137 2.12 5.46 7.53
N ASP A 138 1.86 5.04 8.76
CA ASP A 138 2.87 4.48 9.65
C ASP A 138 2.95 2.96 9.45
N VAL A 139 4.04 2.49 8.88
CA VAL A 139 4.29 1.07 8.62
C VAL A 139 4.86 0.42 9.87
N THR A 140 4.18 -0.61 10.39
CA THR A 140 4.65 -1.41 11.52
C THR A 140 5.59 -2.52 11.05
N VAL A 141 6.79 -2.60 11.65
CA VAL A 141 7.73 -3.69 11.36
C VAL A 141 7.38 -4.92 12.20
N MET A 142 7.08 -6.01 11.51
CA MET A 142 6.76 -7.32 12.07
C MET A 142 7.99 -8.21 12.05
N ASP A 143 7.97 -9.30 12.81
CA ASP A 143 9.07 -10.26 12.78
C ASP A 143 9.25 -10.91 11.40
N MET A 144 10.39 -11.59 11.20
CA MET A 144 10.81 -12.15 9.91
C MET A 144 9.87 -13.28 9.41
N ALA A 145 9.15 -13.94 10.30
CA ALA A 145 8.23 -15.03 9.99
C ALA A 145 6.81 -14.53 9.69
N ALA A 146 6.51 -13.24 9.94
CA ALA A 146 5.16 -12.69 9.77
C ALA A 146 4.66 -12.81 8.33
N THR A 147 3.39 -13.15 8.18
CA THR A 147 2.66 -13.22 6.92
C THR A 147 1.59 -12.11 6.81
N GLY A 148 1.35 -11.40 7.92
CA GLY A 148 0.41 -10.28 8.01
C GLY A 148 0.20 -9.83 9.45
N LEU A 149 -0.49 -8.69 9.67
CA LEU A 149 -0.76 -8.14 11.01
C LEU A 149 -1.60 -9.05 11.92
N GLY A 150 -2.33 -10.03 11.35
CA GLY A 150 -3.09 -11.03 12.11
C GLY A 150 -2.24 -12.06 12.85
N ASP A 151 -0.95 -12.17 12.51
CA ASP A 151 -0.05 -13.21 13.03
C ASP A 151 0.51 -12.92 14.44
N GLN A 152 0.30 -11.71 14.98
CA GLN A 152 0.77 -11.32 16.32
C GLN A 152 -0.02 -11.98 17.49
N GLY A 153 -1.09 -12.71 17.20
CA GLY A 153 -1.98 -13.28 18.23
C GLY A 153 -1.67 -14.71 18.66
N MET A 154 -0.75 -15.44 18.07
CA MET A 154 -0.56 -16.88 18.32
C MET A 154 0.77 -17.30 18.95
N MET A 155 1.60 -16.38 19.44
CA MET A 155 2.72 -16.76 20.31
C MET A 155 2.31 -16.79 21.79
N GLY A 156 1.21 -17.52 22.07
CA GLY A 156 0.92 -18.02 23.41
C GLY A 156 1.90 -19.14 23.72
N HIS A 157 2.76 -18.92 24.70
CA HIS A 157 3.68 -19.86 25.31
C HIS A 157 2.96 -21.19 25.62
N GLY A 158 3.09 -22.16 24.74
CA GLY A 158 2.86 -23.56 25.07
C GLY A 158 4.01 -24.05 25.94
N THR A 159 3.89 -23.92 27.26
CA THR A 159 4.74 -24.61 28.24
C THR A 159 4.54 -26.10 28.01
N MET A 160 5.48 -26.76 27.29
CA MET A 160 5.55 -28.22 27.28
C MET A 160 5.97 -28.68 28.70
N GLY A 161 4.98 -29.05 29.49
CA GLY A 161 5.18 -29.77 30.71
C GLY A 161 5.78 -31.13 30.37
N HIS A 162 7.05 -31.33 30.74
CA HIS A 162 7.67 -32.65 30.88
C HIS A 162 6.95 -33.38 31.98
N GLY A 163 5.98 -34.23 31.63
CA GLY A 163 5.42 -35.23 32.53
C GLY A 163 6.33 -36.43 32.51
N ASP A 164 7.17 -36.56 33.57
CA ASP A 164 7.84 -37.78 33.91
C ASP A 164 6.81 -38.87 34.29
N ALA A 165 6.49 -39.75 33.37
CA ALA A 165 5.75 -40.95 33.63
C ALA A 165 6.74 -42.11 33.87
N LYS A 166 7.16 -42.24 35.14
CA LYS A 166 7.88 -43.41 35.65
C LYS A 166 6.92 -44.61 35.68
N ALA A 167 7.08 -45.56 34.79
CA ALA A 167 6.38 -46.85 34.83
C ALA A 167 6.99 -47.78 35.89
N PRO A 168 6.20 -48.49 36.70
CA PRO A 168 6.73 -49.44 37.63
C PRO A 168 7.03 -50.78 36.99
N MET A 169 8.25 -51.27 37.19
CA MET A 169 8.64 -52.68 36.93
C MET A 169 7.80 -53.63 37.76
N LYS A 170 7.13 -54.58 37.16
CA LYS A 170 6.69 -55.82 37.79
C LYS A 170 7.67 -56.92 37.45
N GLN A 171 8.31 -57.46 38.50
CA GLN A 171 8.99 -58.73 38.52
C GLN A 171 7.93 -59.85 38.60
N HIS A 172 8.06 -60.84 37.76
CA HIS A 172 7.91 -62.29 38.05
C HIS A 172 8.58 -63.04 36.93
#